data_21fafdf383e1c3f72f18c82e5d695473
#
_entry.id   21fafdf383e1c3f72f18c82e5d695473
#
_cell.length_a   1.000
_cell.length_b   1.000
_cell.length_c   1.000
_cell.angle_alpha   90.00
_cell.angle_beta   90.00
_cell.angle_gamma   90.00
#
_symmetry.space_group_name_H-M   'P 1'
#
loop_
_entity.id
_entity.type
_entity.pdbx_description
1 polymer ?
#
loop_
_entity_poly.entity_id
_entity_poly.type
_entity_poly.pdbx_seq_one_letter_code
_entity_poly.pdbx_strand_id
1 'polypeptide(L)'
;MAKGSASERETSNELSLWWDDRKDVFWRTAGSGGRATMRAKKKKLTAYEYGDITFTDPVGKPLIDLLLIENKSGYKNDIDLLDFLDSKKKEPILLKWWRKSEEEKRLANRYYSVIIFRRTRHRKCIFLPYDFFNLLEAWCGKYKRDIIDLHYGADSWTVVMFNHFLEWVTPETIRALLEQKQSKPKLIRR
;
A
#
# COMPACT_ATOMS: atom_id res chain seq x y z
N MET A 1 16.17 -18.26 -3.01
CA MET A 1 15.24 -17.34 -2.28
C MET A 1 14.10 -16.96 -3.20
N ALA A 2 12.87 -16.97 -2.73
CA ALA A 2 11.71 -16.60 -3.55
C ALA A 2 11.82 -15.10 -3.95
N LYS A 3 11.56 -14.79 -5.24
CA LYS A 3 11.67 -13.42 -5.80
C LYS A 3 10.87 -12.36 -5.02
N GLY A 4 9.74 -12.74 -4.44
CA GLY A 4 8.90 -11.85 -3.62
C GLY A 4 9.61 -11.35 -2.36
N SER A 5 10.26 -12.23 -1.60
CA SER A 5 10.91 -11.87 -0.33
C SER A 5 12.09 -10.88 -0.46
N ALA A 6 12.75 -10.84 -1.61
CA ALA A 6 13.82 -9.87 -1.86
C ALA A 6 13.25 -8.47 -2.12
N SER A 7 12.16 -8.39 -2.88
CA SER A 7 11.46 -7.12 -3.15
C SER A 7 10.82 -6.53 -1.89
N GLU A 8 10.22 -7.37 -1.04
CA GLU A 8 9.64 -6.94 0.24
C GLU A 8 10.71 -6.32 1.15
N ARG A 9 11.91 -6.95 1.26
CA ARG A 9 13.04 -6.39 2.03
C ARG A 9 13.56 -5.08 1.46
N GLU A 10 13.71 -5.00 0.13
CA GLU A 10 14.12 -3.78 -0.56
C GLU A 10 13.14 -2.64 -0.24
N THR A 11 11.83 -2.87 -0.37
CA THR A 11 10.80 -1.88 -0.08
C THR A 11 10.75 -1.52 1.40
N SER A 12 10.92 -2.48 2.32
CA SER A 12 11.03 -2.20 3.76
C SER A 12 12.21 -1.29 4.10
N ASN A 13 13.38 -1.52 3.47
CA ASN A 13 14.55 -0.68 3.68
C ASN A 13 14.35 0.74 3.13
N GLU A 14 13.75 0.88 1.92
CA GLU A 14 13.44 2.20 1.35
C GLU A 14 12.47 2.99 2.23
N LEU A 15 11.42 2.33 2.73
CA LEU A 15 10.47 2.94 3.66
C LEU A 15 11.14 3.31 4.99
N SER A 16 12.04 2.47 5.50
CA SER A 16 12.75 2.73 6.76
C SER A 16 13.68 3.95 6.66
N LEU A 17 14.47 4.03 5.58
CA LEU A 17 15.32 5.17 5.30
C LEU A 17 14.52 6.46 5.11
N TRP A 18 13.41 6.39 4.39
CA TRP A 18 12.51 7.53 4.21
C TRP A 18 11.87 7.99 5.51
N TRP A 19 11.52 7.04 6.42
CA TRP A 19 10.76 7.33 7.64
C TRP A 19 11.60 7.92 8.75
N ASP A 20 12.81 7.41 8.96
CA ASP A 20 13.65 7.73 10.14
C ASP A 20 15.14 7.59 9.88
N ASP A 21 15.58 7.64 8.61
CA ASP A 21 16.99 7.49 8.16
C ASP A 21 17.71 6.23 8.71
N ARG A 22 16.96 5.19 9.07
CA ARG A 22 17.44 3.89 9.55
C ARG A 22 16.90 2.76 8.66
N LYS A 23 17.54 1.58 8.66
CA LYS A 23 17.16 0.45 7.81
C LYS A 23 16.24 -0.58 8.48
N ASP A 24 15.95 -0.43 9.76
CA ASP A 24 15.30 -1.44 10.61
C ASP A 24 13.97 -1.00 11.20
N VAL A 25 13.40 0.09 10.72
CA VAL A 25 12.09 0.59 11.17
C VAL A 25 10.95 -0.28 10.66
N PHE A 26 11.04 -0.70 9.41
CA PHE A 26 10.06 -1.59 8.78
C PHE A 26 10.69 -2.90 8.33
N TRP A 27 9.87 -3.96 8.29
CA TRP A 27 10.28 -5.25 7.80
C TRP A 27 9.12 -5.94 7.09
N ARG A 28 9.44 -6.99 6.36
CA ARG A 28 8.41 -7.84 5.77
C ARG A 28 7.63 -8.58 6.83
N THR A 29 6.34 -8.72 6.66
CA THR A 29 5.47 -9.48 7.55
C THR A 29 5.86 -10.97 7.53
N ALA A 30 6.00 -11.59 8.69
CA ALA A 30 6.32 -13.00 8.80
C ALA A 30 5.16 -13.87 8.30
N GLY A 31 5.30 -14.43 7.08
CA GLY A 31 4.29 -15.26 6.43
C GLY A 31 3.26 -14.46 5.66
N SER A 32 3.73 -13.40 4.96
CA SER A 32 2.90 -12.57 4.08
C SER A 32 1.90 -13.42 3.28
N GLY A 33 0.62 -13.11 3.40
CA GLY A 33 -0.49 -13.64 2.62
C GLY A 33 -1.18 -14.92 3.14
N GLY A 34 -0.54 -15.79 3.92
CA GLY A 34 -1.16 -17.06 4.32
C GLY A 34 -1.53 -17.17 5.80
N ARG A 35 -0.66 -16.71 6.69
CA ARG A 35 -0.84 -16.88 8.15
C ARG A 35 -1.93 -16.00 8.72
N ALA A 36 -1.97 -14.72 8.37
CA ALA A 36 -2.98 -13.80 8.87
C ALA A 36 -4.39 -14.24 8.45
N THR A 37 -4.57 -14.63 7.18
CA THR A 37 -5.84 -15.14 6.67
C THR A 37 -6.25 -16.46 7.35
N MET A 38 -5.31 -17.39 7.59
CA MET A 38 -5.60 -18.64 8.30
C MET A 38 -5.95 -18.41 9.78
N ARG A 39 -5.30 -17.47 10.45
CA ARG A 39 -5.59 -17.11 11.85
C ARG A 39 -6.91 -16.37 11.97
N ALA A 40 -7.24 -15.47 11.03
CA ALA A 40 -8.53 -14.80 10.97
C ALA A 40 -9.69 -15.81 10.82
N LYS A 41 -9.54 -16.83 9.95
CA LYS A 41 -10.51 -17.93 9.82
C LYS A 41 -10.68 -18.71 11.13
N LYS A 42 -9.66 -18.77 11.97
CA LYS A 42 -9.69 -19.40 13.30
C LYS A 42 -10.08 -18.43 14.43
N LYS A 43 -10.61 -17.24 14.10
CA LYS A 43 -10.98 -16.17 15.04
C LYS A 43 -9.86 -15.75 16.00
N LYS A 44 -8.59 -15.88 15.57
CA LYS A 44 -7.43 -15.41 16.33
C LYS A 44 -7.07 -14.01 15.85
N LEU A 45 -6.98 -13.05 16.78
CA LEU A 45 -6.51 -11.70 16.47
C LEU A 45 -5.04 -11.75 16.05
N THR A 46 -4.76 -11.11 14.90
CA THR A 46 -3.41 -10.96 14.34
C THR A 46 -3.14 -9.48 14.13
N ALA A 47 -2.76 -8.79 15.19
CA ALA A 47 -2.33 -7.39 15.05
C ALA A 47 -1.04 -7.35 14.22
N TYR A 48 -0.99 -6.43 13.22
CA TYR A 48 0.19 -6.14 12.40
C TYR A 48 0.75 -7.30 11.54
N GLU A 49 -0.03 -8.37 11.31
CA GLU A 49 0.35 -9.48 10.42
C GLU A 49 -0.31 -9.40 9.02
N TYR A 50 -1.08 -8.36 8.75
CA TYR A 50 -1.71 -8.10 7.45
C TYR A 50 -0.82 -7.25 6.56
N GLY A 51 -0.93 -7.45 5.24
CA GLY A 51 -0.08 -6.83 4.24
C GLY A 51 1.32 -7.46 4.18
N ASP A 52 2.14 -6.98 3.29
CA ASP A 52 3.50 -7.51 3.06
C ASP A 52 4.56 -6.80 3.93
N ILE A 53 4.27 -5.60 4.44
CA ILE A 53 5.17 -4.76 5.24
C ILE A 53 4.55 -4.46 6.61
N THR A 54 5.37 -4.56 7.66
CA THR A 54 5.02 -4.18 9.03
C THR A 54 6.18 -3.42 9.69
N PHE A 55 5.95 -2.81 10.85
CA PHE A 55 7.00 -2.17 11.62
C PHE A 55 7.70 -3.16 12.55
N THR A 56 8.98 -2.95 12.79
CA THR A 56 9.80 -3.62 13.81
C THR A 56 10.17 -2.67 14.94
N ASP A 57 10.26 -1.37 14.64
CA ASP A 57 10.42 -0.30 15.63
C ASP A 57 9.08 0.44 15.80
N PRO A 58 8.62 0.71 17.04
CA PRO A 58 7.39 1.45 17.31
C PRO A 58 7.29 2.83 16.64
N VAL A 59 8.40 3.48 16.29
CA VAL A 59 8.41 4.75 15.57
C VAL A 59 7.74 4.64 14.19
N GLY A 60 7.76 3.45 13.57
CA GLY A 60 7.13 3.17 12.29
C GLY A 60 5.62 2.83 12.38
N LYS A 61 5.11 2.65 13.60
CA LYS A 61 3.71 2.27 13.82
C LYS A 61 2.69 3.19 13.12
N PRO A 62 2.85 4.54 13.09
CA PRO A 62 1.88 5.42 12.45
C PRO A 62 1.67 5.15 10.97
N LEU A 63 2.71 4.79 10.21
CA LEU A 63 2.58 4.43 8.80
C LEU A 63 1.70 3.19 8.63
N ILE A 64 1.95 2.16 9.45
CA ILE A 64 1.24 0.88 9.37
C ILE A 64 -0.18 1.00 9.94
N ASP A 65 -0.43 1.89 10.88
CA ASP A 65 -1.79 2.19 11.35
C ASP A 65 -2.63 2.93 10.29
N LEU A 66 -2.00 3.78 9.49
CA LEU A 66 -2.67 4.49 8.40
C LEU A 66 -2.84 3.58 7.17
N LEU A 67 -1.79 2.85 6.77
CA LEU A 67 -1.72 2.13 5.51
C LEU A 67 -1.60 0.62 5.70
N LEU A 68 -2.34 -0.13 4.88
CA LEU A 68 -2.01 -1.50 4.54
C LEU A 68 -1.16 -1.48 3.27
N ILE A 69 0.04 -2.05 3.34
CA ILE A 69 1.03 -2.01 2.25
C ILE A 69 1.20 -3.41 1.68
N GLU A 70 0.81 -3.59 0.41
CA GLU A 70 1.10 -4.77 -0.39
C GLU A 70 2.29 -4.52 -1.31
N ASN A 71 3.17 -5.52 -1.50
CA ASN A 71 4.33 -5.42 -2.37
C ASN A 71 4.33 -6.52 -3.41
N LYS A 72 4.30 -6.16 -4.69
CA LYS A 72 4.21 -7.08 -5.83
C LYS A 72 5.38 -6.88 -6.78
N SER A 73 6.14 -7.94 -7.07
CA SER A 73 7.33 -7.85 -7.92
C SER A 73 7.49 -9.08 -8.81
N GLY A 74 8.10 -8.88 -10.00
CA GLY A 74 8.47 -9.95 -10.90
C GLY A 74 7.42 -10.33 -11.94
N TYR A 75 6.33 -9.62 -12.03
CA TYR A 75 5.25 -9.82 -13.00
C TYR A 75 5.63 -9.15 -14.33
N LYS A 76 6.22 -9.94 -15.24
CA LYS A 76 6.80 -9.41 -16.49
C LYS A 76 5.74 -8.91 -17.48
N ASN A 77 4.66 -9.66 -17.65
CA ASN A 77 3.62 -9.41 -18.67
C ASN A 77 2.21 -9.35 -18.09
N ASP A 78 2.06 -9.46 -16.75
CA ASP A 78 0.74 -9.56 -16.12
C ASP A 78 0.22 -8.20 -15.65
N ILE A 79 1.09 -7.16 -15.60
CA ILE A 79 0.69 -5.81 -15.22
C ILE A 79 0.61 -4.98 -16.49
N ASP A 80 -0.58 -4.92 -17.06
CA ASP A 80 -0.93 -4.04 -18.17
C ASP A 80 -2.03 -3.08 -17.73
N LEU A 81 -1.76 -1.78 -17.83
CA LEU A 81 -2.75 -0.76 -17.47
C LEU A 81 -3.86 -0.65 -18.52
N LEU A 82 -3.59 -1.09 -19.76
CA LEU A 82 -4.60 -1.14 -20.80
C LEU A 82 -5.70 -2.17 -20.51
N ASP A 83 -5.44 -3.16 -19.64
CA ASP A 83 -6.45 -4.10 -19.17
C ASP A 83 -7.65 -3.40 -18.49
N PHE A 84 -7.46 -2.18 -17.96
CA PHE A 84 -8.56 -1.37 -17.42
C PHE A 84 -9.51 -0.84 -18.49
N LEU A 85 -9.03 -0.69 -19.73
CA LEU A 85 -9.82 -0.24 -20.89
C LEU A 85 -10.41 -1.40 -21.68
N ASP A 86 -9.67 -2.50 -21.84
CA ASP A 86 -10.06 -3.67 -22.63
C ASP A 86 -10.05 -4.94 -21.78
N SER A 87 -10.95 -5.00 -20.81
CA SER A 87 -11.07 -6.14 -19.87
C SER A 87 -12.00 -7.25 -20.36
N LYS A 88 -12.25 -7.38 -21.68
CA LYS A 88 -13.23 -8.32 -22.25
C LYS A 88 -13.08 -9.77 -21.83
N LYS A 89 -11.91 -10.21 -21.40
CA LYS A 89 -11.63 -11.63 -21.09
C LYS A 89 -11.06 -11.88 -19.70
N LYS A 90 -10.49 -10.90 -19.02
CA LYS A 90 -9.80 -11.12 -17.75
C LYS A 90 -9.76 -9.85 -16.92
N GLU A 91 -10.15 -9.97 -15.66
CA GLU A 91 -10.02 -8.85 -14.72
C GLU A 91 -8.55 -8.39 -14.60
N PRO A 92 -8.27 -7.06 -14.65
CA PRO A 92 -6.93 -6.52 -14.44
C PRO A 92 -6.27 -7.06 -13.16
N ILE A 93 -5.01 -7.46 -13.24
CA ILE A 93 -4.32 -8.09 -12.10
C ILE A 93 -4.20 -7.12 -10.90
N LEU A 94 -4.01 -5.83 -11.16
CA LEU A 94 -3.99 -4.79 -10.12
C LEU A 94 -5.31 -4.75 -9.35
N LEU A 95 -6.43 -4.91 -10.03
CA LEU A 95 -7.76 -4.92 -9.42
C LEU A 95 -7.97 -6.15 -8.53
N LYS A 96 -7.45 -7.33 -8.94
CA LYS A 96 -7.47 -8.53 -8.09
C LYS A 96 -6.67 -8.34 -6.80
N TRP A 97 -5.48 -7.75 -6.91
CA TRP A 97 -4.65 -7.45 -5.74
C TRP A 97 -5.32 -6.40 -4.86
N TRP A 98 -5.93 -5.39 -5.48
CA TRP A 98 -6.66 -4.35 -4.78
C TRP A 98 -7.79 -4.90 -3.93
N ARG A 99 -8.65 -5.73 -4.49
CA ARG A 99 -9.77 -6.34 -3.75
C ARG A 99 -9.30 -7.15 -2.55
N LYS A 100 -8.24 -7.93 -2.72
CA LYS A 100 -7.63 -8.67 -1.61
C LYS A 100 -7.08 -7.73 -0.54
N SER A 101 -6.38 -6.69 -0.96
CA SER A 101 -5.79 -5.67 -0.08
C SER A 101 -6.89 -4.92 0.71
N GLU A 102 -8.01 -4.59 0.08
CA GLU A 102 -9.15 -3.94 0.74
C GLU A 102 -9.80 -4.84 1.80
N GLU A 103 -9.93 -6.14 1.53
CA GLU A 103 -10.40 -7.10 2.54
C GLU A 103 -9.44 -7.17 3.73
N GLU A 104 -8.14 -7.29 3.49
CA GLU A 104 -7.12 -7.32 4.53
C GLU A 104 -7.06 -5.99 5.31
N LYS A 105 -7.18 -4.84 4.63
CA LYS A 105 -7.26 -3.52 5.26
C LYS A 105 -8.42 -3.44 6.26
N ARG A 106 -9.59 -3.93 5.87
CA ARG A 106 -10.77 -3.96 6.74
C ARG A 106 -10.54 -4.82 7.98
N LEU A 107 -9.95 -6.01 7.80
CA LEU A 107 -9.61 -6.92 8.90
C LEU A 107 -8.53 -6.34 9.83
N ALA A 108 -7.55 -5.65 9.27
CA ALA A 108 -6.47 -4.98 9.99
C ALA A 108 -6.88 -3.64 10.62
N ASN A 109 -8.11 -3.15 10.33
CA ASN A 109 -8.62 -1.85 10.77
C ASN A 109 -7.73 -0.66 10.34
N ARG A 110 -7.19 -0.71 9.09
CA ARG A 110 -6.40 0.38 8.49
C ARG A 110 -7.33 1.34 7.74
N TYR A 111 -6.81 2.54 7.44
CA TYR A 111 -7.58 3.57 6.75
C TYR A 111 -7.49 3.44 5.23
N TYR A 112 -6.32 3.15 4.70
CA TYR A 112 -6.07 3.04 3.27
C TYR A 112 -5.27 1.79 2.93
N SER A 113 -5.48 1.25 1.71
CA SER A 113 -4.58 0.27 1.10
C SER A 113 -3.70 0.95 0.07
N VAL A 114 -2.47 0.48 -0.08
CA VAL A 114 -1.58 0.84 -1.18
C VAL A 114 -0.88 -0.41 -1.71
N ILE A 115 -0.64 -0.44 -3.01
CA ILE A 115 0.10 -1.53 -3.65
C ILE A 115 1.38 -0.96 -4.26
N ILE A 116 2.53 -1.35 -3.72
CA ILE A 116 3.82 -1.05 -4.32
C ILE A 116 4.15 -2.18 -5.28
N PHE A 117 4.29 -1.88 -6.56
CA PHE A 117 4.52 -2.91 -7.55
C PHE A 117 5.68 -2.58 -8.49
N ARG A 118 6.33 -3.63 -9.03
CA ARG A 118 7.41 -3.51 -9.99
C ARG A 118 7.31 -4.59 -11.07
N ARG A 119 7.24 -4.17 -12.32
CA ARG A 119 7.48 -5.06 -13.45
C ARG A 119 8.97 -5.41 -13.55
N THR A 120 9.28 -6.57 -14.10
CA THR A 120 10.69 -7.01 -14.30
C THR A 120 11.48 -5.95 -15.08
N ARG A 121 12.61 -5.52 -14.55
CA ARG A 121 13.51 -4.50 -15.11
C ARG A 121 12.95 -3.06 -15.16
N HIS A 122 11.85 -2.80 -14.47
CA HIS A 122 11.31 -1.44 -14.33
C HIS A 122 11.47 -0.94 -12.88
N ARG A 123 11.32 0.37 -12.69
CA ARG A 123 11.27 1.00 -11.38
C ARG A 123 9.95 0.66 -10.68
N LYS A 124 9.92 0.83 -9.36
CA LYS A 124 8.71 0.63 -8.56
C LYS A 124 7.70 1.75 -8.81
N CYS A 125 6.44 1.38 -8.84
CA CYS A 125 5.30 2.29 -8.81
C CYS A 125 4.50 2.03 -7.53
N ILE A 126 3.74 3.03 -7.09
CA ILE A 126 2.73 2.90 -6.06
C ILE A 126 1.35 3.17 -6.67
N PHE A 127 0.42 2.26 -6.37
CA PHE A 127 -0.99 2.32 -6.75
C PHE A 127 -1.79 2.59 -5.48
N LEU A 128 -2.54 3.67 -5.45
CA LEU A 128 -3.25 4.15 -4.28
C LEU A 128 -4.62 4.73 -4.66
N PRO A 129 -5.60 4.78 -3.71
CA PRO A 129 -6.90 5.37 -3.96
C PRO A 129 -6.78 6.83 -4.41
N TYR A 130 -7.60 7.22 -5.37
CA TYR A 130 -7.64 8.60 -5.88
C TYR A 130 -8.02 9.61 -4.78
N ASP A 131 -8.95 9.27 -3.90
CA ASP A 131 -9.32 10.11 -2.76
C ASP A 131 -8.18 10.30 -1.76
N PHE A 132 -7.37 9.26 -1.54
CA PHE A 132 -6.17 9.37 -0.71
C PHE A 132 -5.09 10.21 -1.38
N PHE A 133 -4.89 10.06 -2.69
CA PHE A 133 -3.97 10.90 -3.45
C PHE A 133 -4.35 12.38 -3.36
N ASN A 134 -5.62 12.72 -3.58
CA ASN A 134 -6.13 14.09 -3.45
C ASN A 134 -5.97 14.64 -2.02
N LEU A 135 -6.15 13.80 -1.01
CA LEU A 135 -5.90 14.19 0.37
C LEU A 135 -4.42 14.51 0.61
N LEU A 136 -3.51 13.73 0.04
CA LEU A 136 -2.07 14.02 0.09
C LEU A 136 -1.73 15.33 -0.64
N GLU A 137 -2.35 15.61 -1.81
CA GLU A 137 -2.17 16.89 -2.49
C GLU A 137 -2.59 18.10 -1.63
N ALA A 138 -3.65 17.94 -0.84
CA ALA A 138 -4.10 19.00 0.06
C ALA A 138 -3.10 19.29 1.19
N TRP A 139 -2.28 18.31 1.58
CA TRP A 139 -1.28 18.45 2.65
C TRP A 139 0.12 18.79 2.14
N CYS A 140 0.55 18.14 1.05
CA CYS A 140 1.91 18.25 0.51
C CYS A 140 2.01 19.29 -0.63
N GLY A 141 0.87 19.84 -1.09
CA GLY A 141 0.80 20.62 -2.33
C GLY A 141 0.70 19.74 -3.57
N LYS A 142 0.40 20.38 -4.72
CA LYS A 142 0.18 19.69 -5.99
C LYS A 142 1.36 18.79 -6.38
N TYR A 143 1.06 17.56 -6.74
CA TYR A 143 2.02 16.65 -7.35
C TYR A 143 2.40 17.14 -8.75
N LYS A 144 3.71 17.33 -9.01
CA LYS A 144 4.22 17.99 -10.24
C LYS A 144 4.97 17.04 -11.18
N ARG A 145 4.72 15.74 -11.08
CA ARG A 145 5.37 14.72 -11.91
C ARG A 145 4.33 13.87 -12.62
N ASP A 146 4.78 12.94 -13.47
CA ASP A 146 3.89 12.07 -14.24
C ASP A 146 3.02 11.21 -13.32
N ILE A 147 1.74 11.18 -13.64
CA ILE A 147 0.71 10.37 -12.98
C ILE A 147 -0.11 9.59 -13.99
N ILE A 148 -0.71 8.50 -13.57
CA ILE A 148 -1.72 7.78 -14.33
C ILE A 148 -2.92 7.60 -13.41
N ASP A 149 -4.05 8.20 -13.78
CA ASP A 149 -5.31 7.95 -13.11
C ASP A 149 -6.06 6.83 -13.82
N LEU A 150 -6.56 5.89 -13.03
CA LEU A 150 -7.29 4.72 -13.49
C LEU A 150 -8.70 4.74 -12.89
N HIS A 151 -9.68 4.49 -13.73
CA HIS A 151 -11.08 4.41 -13.33
C HIS A 151 -11.66 3.06 -13.74
N TYR A 152 -12.37 2.39 -12.84
CA TYR A 152 -13.05 1.13 -13.13
C TYR A 152 -14.33 1.02 -12.31
N GLY A 153 -15.49 1.11 -12.98
CA GLY A 153 -16.77 1.21 -12.29
C GLY A 153 -16.86 2.49 -11.45
N ALA A 154 -17.13 2.35 -10.17
CA ALA A 154 -17.22 3.47 -9.23
C ALA A 154 -15.89 3.78 -8.54
N ASP A 155 -14.87 2.96 -8.75
CA ASP A 155 -13.59 3.08 -8.08
C ASP A 155 -12.57 3.84 -8.94
N SER A 156 -11.67 4.56 -8.29
CA SER A 156 -10.62 5.34 -8.93
C SER A 156 -9.32 5.27 -8.15
N TRP A 157 -8.22 5.21 -8.88
CA TRP A 157 -6.86 5.12 -8.33
C TRP A 157 -5.89 6.00 -9.09
N THR A 158 -4.80 6.33 -8.43
CA THR A 158 -3.65 7.01 -9.01
C THR A 158 -2.41 6.11 -8.95
N VAL A 159 -1.63 6.11 -10.00
CA VAL A 159 -0.33 5.44 -10.09
C VAL A 159 0.76 6.49 -10.25
N VAL A 160 1.75 6.46 -9.38
CA VAL A 160 2.94 7.31 -9.47
C VAL A 160 4.21 6.47 -9.25
N MET A 161 5.36 7.02 -9.60
CA MET A 161 6.63 6.40 -9.28
C MET A 161 6.86 6.39 -7.76
N PHE A 162 7.23 5.24 -7.19
CA PHE A 162 7.36 5.08 -5.74
C PHE A 162 8.43 5.99 -5.12
N ASN A 163 9.59 6.14 -5.78
CA ASN A 163 10.62 7.06 -5.29
C ASN A 163 10.14 8.53 -5.31
N HIS A 164 9.37 8.94 -6.34
CA HIS A 164 8.80 10.28 -6.40
C HIS A 164 7.72 10.52 -5.34
N PHE A 165 6.97 9.46 -4.99
CA PHE A 165 6.02 9.51 -3.88
C PHE A 165 6.75 9.77 -2.56
N LEU A 166 7.87 9.08 -2.28
CA LEU A 166 8.66 9.28 -1.06
C LEU A 166 9.37 10.65 -1.00
N GLU A 167 9.67 11.24 -2.15
CA GLU A 167 10.22 12.60 -2.22
C GLU A 167 9.14 13.68 -1.98
N TRP A 168 7.89 13.39 -2.32
CA TRP A 168 6.77 14.33 -2.22
C TRP A 168 6.07 14.28 -0.87
N VAL A 169 5.82 13.10 -0.33
CA VAL A 169 5.15 12.88 0.96
C VAL A 169 6.20 12.75 2.05
N THR A 170 6.00 13.43 3.18
CA THR A 170 6.90 13.30 4.34
C THR A 170 6.31 12.42 5.43
N PRO A 171 7.15 11.83 6.31
CA PRO A 171 6.67 11.10 7.49
C PRO A 171 5.74 11.92 8.38
N GLU A 172 6.00 13.24 8.51
CA GLU A 172 5.19 14.17 9.31
C GLU A 172 3.79 14.29 8.73
N THR A 173 3.65 14.37 7.41
CA THR A 173 2.34 14.35 6.73
C THR A 173 1.55 13.09 7.07
N ILE A 174 2.20 11.93 7.05
CA ILE A 174 1.56 10.65 7.39
C ILE A 174 1.09 10.63 8.85
N ARG A 175 1.92 11.13 9.80
CA ARG A 175 1.56 11.22 11.22
C ARG A 175 0.36 12.13 11.43
N ALA A 176 0.38 13.32 10.83
CA ALA A 176 -0.71 14.30 10.94
C ALA A 176 -2.02 13.78 10.34
N LEU A 177 -1.95 13.07 9.20
CA LEU A 177 -3.12 12.41 8.59
C LEU A 177 -3.70 11.32 9.48
N LEU A 178 -2.87 10.51 10.13
CA LEU A 178 -3.34 9.50 11.09
C LEU A 178 -4.05 10.16 12.27
N GLU A 179 -3.47 11.20 12.86
CA GLU A 179 -4.08 11.95 13.96
C GLU A 179 -5.44 12.54 13.56
N GLN A 180 -5.52 13.14 12.37
CA GLN A 180 -6.79 13.64 11.82
C GLN A 180 -7.84 12.53 11.66
N LYS A 181 -7.43 11.33 11.23
CA LYS A 181 -8.35 10.19 11.08
C LYS A 181 -8.81 9.64 12.43
N GLN A 182 -7.93 9.65 13.42
CA GLN A 182 -8.25 9.17 14.76
C GLN A 182 -9.13 10.15 15.55
N SER A 183 -8.98 11.46 15.32
CA SER A 183 -9.80 12.51 15.99
C SER A 183 -11.25 12.56 15.47
N LYS A 184 -11.53 12.04 14.25
CA LYS A 184 -12.90 11.96 13.74
C LYS A 184 -13.57 10.69 14.28
N PRO A 185 -14.73 10.78 14.93
CA PRO A 185 -15.45 9.58 15.39
C PRO A 185 -15.71 8.67 14.19
N LYS A 186 -15.34 7.39 14.30
CA LYS A 186 -15.67 6.37 13.27
C LYS A 186 -17.20 6.31 13.20
N LEU A 187 -17.76 6.84 12.12
CA LEU A 187 -19.15 6.57 11.76
C LEU A 187 -19.28 5.06 11.57
N ILE A 188 -19.82 4.38 12.59
CA ILE A 188 -20.19 2.98 12.49
C ILE A 188 -21.31 2.94 11.45
N ARG A 189 -20.98 2.63 10.20
CA ARG A 189 -22.00 2.24 9.21
C ARG A 189 -22.56 0.91 9.69
N ARG A 190 -23.77 1.01 10.28
CA ARG A 190 -24.61 -0.15 10.59
C ARG A 190 -25.12 -0.78 9.29
#